data_84a477ac1c3bc31b84f686b3356ce2aa
#
_entry.id   84a477ac1c3bc31b84f686b3356ce2aa
#
_cell.length_a   1.000
_cell.length_b   1.000
_cell.length_c   1.000
_cell.angle_alpha   90.00
_cell.angle_beta   90.00
_cell.angle_gamma   90.00
#
_symmetry.space_group_name_H-M   'P 1'
#
loop_
_entity.id
_entity.type
_entity.pdbx_description
1 polymer ?
#
loop_
_entity_poly.entity_id
_entity_poly.type
_entity_poly.pdbx_seq_one_letter_code
_entity_poly.pdbx_strand_id
1 'polypeptide(L)'
;FLTVGNKKQKELCEKLLATMSEIRFLDIRVVSDDDYEHRLGSGGAVLNILRRYYQSGQKMIIINSGGMSKRSINYAVRSKAFASVPYNEETISLLEFILKNSEKIVSSVSSGVLICCSDIVVRTDDFDFLLTDNTGICVKADFSTASNHGVMVCDDKFRMTDYLHKKDP
;
A
#
# COMPACT_ATOMS: atom_id res chain seq x y z
N PHE A 1 -6.03 1.36 -6.66
CA PHE A 1 -6.07 -0.10 -6.76
C PHE A 1 -5.78 -0.74 -5.42
N LEU A 2 -6.57 -1.73 -5.05
CA LEU A 2 -6.35 -2.58 -3.88
C LEU A 2 -6.01 -3.99 -4.35
N THR A 3 -4.83 -4.51 -4.02
CA THR A 3 -4.47 -5.89 -4.35
C THR A 3 -4.87 -6.82 -3.21
N VAL A 4 -5.38 -8.00 -3.55
CA VAL A 4 -5.79 -9.03 -2.59
C VAL A 4 -5.29 -10.41 -3.02
N GLY A 5 -5.24 -11.36 -2.09
CA GLY A 5 -4.60 -12.65 -2.32
C GLY A 5 -5.43 -13.66 -3.12
N ASN A 6 -6.77 -13.47 -3.27
CA ASN A 6 -7.63 -14.41 -3.96
C ASN A 6 -9.00 -13.81 -4.34
N LYS A 7 -9.73 -14.50 -5.22
CA LYS A 7 -11.05 -14.06 -5.72
C LYS A 7 -12.10 -13.88 -4.63
N LYS A 8 -12.12 -14.75 -3.62
CA LYS A 8 -13.09 -14.61 -2.51
C LYS A 8 -12.85 -13.33 -1.71
N GLN A 9 -11.57 -12.98 -1.46
CA GLN A 9 -11.22 -11.69 -0.86
C GLN A 9 -11.63 -10.54 -1.76
N LYS A 10 -11.41 -10.63 -3.08
CA LYS A 10 -11.82 -9.61 -4.04
C LYS A 10 -13.31 -9.32 -3.94
N GLU A 11 -14.15 -10.34 -4.09
CA GLU A 11 -15.61 -10.22 -4.01
C GLU A 11 -16.08 -9.57 -2.70
N LEU A 12 -15.47 -9.96 -1.57
CA LEU A 12 -15.82 -9.39 -0.28
C LEU A 12 -15.35 -7.94 -0.16
N CYS A 13 -14.14 -7.62 -0.63
CA CYS A 13 -13.63 -6.25 -0.63
C CYS A 13 -14.49 -5.34 -1.50
N GLU A 14 -14.93 -5.78 -2.66
CA GLU A 14 -15.83 -5.02 -3.54
C GLU A 14 -17.18 -4.74 -2.86
N LYS A 15 -17.75 -5.72 -2.15
CA LYS A 15 -18.97 -5.52 -1.36
C LYS A 15 -18.77 -4.52 -0.22
N LEU A 16 -17.65 -4.61 0.50
CA LEU A 16 -17.34 -3.66 1.58
C LEU A 16 -17.13 -2.24 1.05
N LEU A 17 -16.39 -2.08 -0.05
CA LEU A 17 -16.21 -0.78 -0.70
C LEU A 17 -17.53 -0.14 -1.11
N ALA A 18 -18.48 -0.92 -1.59
CA ALA A 18 -19.81 -0.42 -1.97
C ALA A 18 -20.60 0.17 -0.78
N THR A 19 -20.28 -0.22 0.46
CA THR A 19 -20.91 0.32 1.67
C THR A 19 -20.22 1.56 2.24
N MET A 20 -19.02 1.90 1.76
CA MET A 20 -18.21 3.00 2.27
C MET A 20 -18.56 4.32 1.58
N SER A 21 -19.30 5.20 2.25
CA SER A 21 -19.73 6.49 1.69
C SER A 21 -18.58 7.46 1.46
N GLU A 22 -17.61 7.46 2.36
CA GLU A 22 -16.53 8.45 2.44
C GLU A 22 -15.55 8.39 1.26
N ILE A 23 -15.47 7.25 0.56
CA ILE A 23 -14.55 7.02 -0.56
C ILE A 23 -15.24 6.75 -1.90
N ARG A 24 -16.56 7.00 -1.98
CA ARG A 24 -17.36 6.76 -3.21
C ARG A 24 -16.90 7.55 -4.42
N PHE A 25 -16.25 8.70 -4.21
CA PHE A 25 -15.75 9.54 -5.28
C PHE A 25 -14.44 9.02 -5.89
N LEU A 26 -13.83 8.01 -5.31
CA LEU A 26 -12.63 7.36 -5.83
C LEU A 26 -12.99 6.16 -6.71
N ASP A 27 -12.37 6.04 -7.90
CA ASP A 27 -12.44 4.82 -8.71
C ASP A 27 -11.51 3.75 -8.10
N ILE A 28 -12.03 3.00 -7.12
CA ILE A 28 -11.28 1.93 -6.44
C ILE A 28 -11.53 0.61 -7.14
N ARG A 29 -10.46 0.00 -7.68
CA ARG A 29 -10.50 -1.31 -8.31
C ARG A 29 -9.77 -2.33 -7.46
N VAL A 30 -10.42 -3.46 -7.22
CA VAL A 30 -9.81 -4.59 -6.49
C VAL A 30 -9.26 -5.61 -7.49
N VAL A 31 -7.98 -5.96 -7.33
CA VAL A 31 -7.27 -6.91 -8.20
C VAL A 31 -6.81 -8.10 -7.36
N SER A 32 -7.19 -9.31 -7.74
CA SER A 32 -6.76 -10.52 -7.04
C SER A 32 -5.51 -11.12 -7.66
N ASP A 33 -4.70 -11.76 -6.83
CA ASP A 33 -3.49 -12.48 -7.24
C ASP A 33 -3.83 -13.81 -7.96
N ASP A 34 -5.06 -14.31 -7.78
CA ASP A 34 -5.57 -15.55 -8.42
C ASP A 34 -6.05 -15.34 -9.86
N ASP A 35 -6.06 -14.10 -10.36
CA ASP A 35 -6.41 -13.82 -11.77
C ASP A 35 -5.35 -14.32 -12.76
N TYR A 36 -4.29 -14.97 -12.24
CA TYR A 36 -3.14 -15.51 -12.97
C TYR A 36 -2.93 -16.98 -12.66
N GLU A 37 -2.30 -17.71 -13.58
CA GLU A 37 -1.96 -19.13 -13.40
C GLU A 37 -1.06 -19.37 -12.16
N HIS A 38 -0.25 -18.37 -11.82
CA HIS A 38 0.64 -18.39 -10.66
C HIS A 38 0.50 -17.11 -9.84
N ARG A 39 0.63 -17.21 -8.52
CA ARG A 39 0.68 -16.03 -7.64
C ARG A 39 1.87 -15.16 -8.00
N LEU A 40 1.58 -13.91 -8.32
CA LEU A 40 2.59 -12.93 -8.73
C LEU A 40 3.35 -12.31 -7.56
N GLY A 41 2.79 -12.39 -6.36
CA GLY A 41 3.27 -11.63 -5.21
C GLY A 41 3.03 -10.12 -5.34
N SER A 42 3.41 -9.36 -4.30
CA SER A 42 3.14 -7.91 -4.27
C SER A 42 3.80 -7.15 -5.42
N GLY A 43 5.06 -7.43 -5.71
CA GLY A 43 5.78 -6.78 -6.81
C GLY A 43 5.18 -7.10 -8.18
N GLY A 44 4.88 -8.36 -8.44
CA GLY A 44 4.25 -8.80 -9.68
C GLY A 44 2.84 -8.22 -9.86
N ALA A 45 2.05 -8.14 -8.78
CA ALA A 45 0.74 -7.50 -8.80
C ALA A 45 0.82 -6.02 -9.16
N VAL A 46 1.79 -5.28 -8.60
CA VAL A 46 2.05 -3.88 -8.94
C VAL A 46 2.40 -3.73 -10.41
N LEU A 47 3.38 -4.48 -10.90
CA LEU A 47 3.82 -4.42 -12.30
C LEU A 47 2.67 -4.70 -13.27
N ASN A 48 1.80 -5.63 -12.93
CA ASN A 48 0.66 -5.97 -13.76
C ASN A 48 -0.42 -4.89 -13.76
N ILE A 49 -0.67 -4.24 -12.61
CA ILE A 49 -1.57 -3.07 -12.55
C ILE A 49 -1.00 -1.94 -13.40
N LEU A 50 0.28 -1.64 -13.27
CA LEU A 50 0.93 -0.60 -14.07
C LEU A 50 0.80 -0.89 -15.57
N ARG A 51 1.11 -2.11 -16.00
CA ARG A 51 1.04 -2.50 -17.41
C ARG A 51 -0.36 -2.40 -18.00
N ARG A 52 -1.40 -2.68 -17.21
CA ARG A 52 -2.79 -2.73 -17.70
C ARG A 52 -3.54 -1.42 -17.59
N TYR A 53 -3.24 -0.63 -16.58
CA TYR A 53 -4.10 0.49 -16.17
C TYR A 53 -3.40 1.83 -16.09
N TYR A 54 -2.05 1.86 -16.03
CA TYR A 54 -1.35 3.13 -15.92
C TYR A 54 -1.36 3.86 -17.27
N GLN A 55 -1.70 5.14 -17.20
CA GLN A 55 -1.61 6.07 -18.32
C GLN A 55 -0.77 7.28 -17.89
N SER A 56 0.06 7.79 -18.80
CA SER A 56 0.87 8.98 -18.51
C SER A 56 -0.01 10.17 -18.12
N GLY A 57 0.43 10.93 -17.13
CA GLY A 57 -0.31 12.08 -16.60
C GLY A 57 -1.34 11.75 -15.52
N GLN A 58 -1.58 10.48 -15.19
CA GLN A 58 -2.49 10.09 -14.11
C GLN A 58 -1.80 10.05 -12.76
N LYS A 59 -2.59 10.26 -11.71
CA LYS A 59 -2.25 9.91 -10.33
C LYS A 59 -2.87 8.57 -9.98
N MET A 60 -2.07 7.65 -9.47
CA MET A 60 -2.50 6.31 -9.11
C MET A 60 -2.00 5.93 -7.71
N ILE A 61 -2.87 5.36 -6.89
CA ILE A 61 -2.48 4.73 -5.63
C ILE A 61 -2.66 3.23 -5.76
N ILE A 62 -1.64 2.46 -5.42
CA ILE A 62 -1.68 1.00 -5.36
C ILE A 62 -1.43 0.59 -3.91
N ILE A 63 -2.43 -0.05 -3.29
CA ILE A 63 -2.36 -0.53 -1.91
C ILE A 63 -2.23 -2.05 -1.95
N ASN A 64 -1.08 -2.54 -1.54
CA ASN A 64 -0.83 -3.96 -1.43
C ASN A 64 -1.44 -4.51 -0.13
N SER A 65 -2.50 -5.28 -0.26
CA SER A 65 -3.16 -5.97 0.86
C SER A 65 -3.14 -7.49 0.71
N GLY A 66 -2.26 -7.99 -0.12
CA GLY A 66 -2.06 -9.41 -0.33
C GLY A 66 -1.46 -10.11 0.89
N GLY A 67 -1.54 -11.44 0.86
CA GLY A 67 -1.03 -12.31 1.90
C GLY A 67 -2.15 -13.04 2.66
N MET A 68 -1.79 -14.12 3.36
CA MET A 68 -2.76 -15.00 4.02
C MET A 68 -3.22 -14.48 5.38
N SER A 69 -2.73 -13.33 5.84
CA SER A 69 -3.09 -12.72 7.15
C SER A 69 -3.12 -13.72 8.32
N LYS A 70 -2.23 -14.72 8.31
CA LYS A 70 -2.22 -15.85 9.26
C LYS A 70 -2.21 -15.42 10.73
N ARG A 71 -1.66 -14.23 11.02
CA ARG A 71 -1.58 -13.67 12.39
C ARG A 71 -2.85 -12.93 12.83
N SER A 72 -3.78 -12.70 11.93
CA SER A 72 -5.00 -11.92 12.17
C SER A 72 -6.18 -12.61 11.51
N ILE A 73 -6.67 -13.69 12.12
CA ILE A 73 -7.71 -14.57 11.59
C ILE A 73 -8.96 -13.79 11.17
N ASN A 74 -9.36 -12.81 11.95
CA ASN A 74 -10.52 -11.96 11.66
C ASN A 74 -10.41 -11.19 10.34
N TYR A 75 -9.18 -10.92 9.89
CA TYR A 75 -8.91 -10.17 8.65
C TYR A 75 -8.38 -11.06 7.51
N ALA A 76 -8.20 -12.35 7.75
CA ALA A 76 -7.77 -13.29 6.71
C ALA A 76 -8.77 -13.35 5.54
N VAL A 77 -10.06 -13.19 5.83
CA VAL A 77 -11.13 -13.17 4.84
C VAL A 77 -11.40 -11.77 4.29
N ARG A 78 -11.44 -10.77 5.19
CA ARG A 78 -11.85 -9.40 4.85
C ARG A 78 -10.73 -8.51 4.30
N SER A 79 -9.47 -8.97 4.28
CA SER A 79 -8.28 -8.13 4.09
C SER A 79 -8.01 -7.17 5.26
N LYS A 80 -6.74 -6.96 5.58
CA LYS A 80 -6.31 -6.02 6.63
C LYS A 80 -6.72 -4.57 6.33
N ALA A 81 -6.90 -4.23 5.06
CA ALA A 81 -7.30 -2.90 4.64
C ALA A 81 -8.63 -2.44 5.27
N PHE A 82 -9.49 -3.39 5.66
CA PHE A 82 -10.78 -3.10 6.32
C PHE A 82 -10.72 -3.27 7.86
N ALA A 83 -9.53 -3.36 8.43
CA ALA A 83 -9.38 -3.32 9.88
C ALA A 83 -9.78 -1.94 10.40
N SER A 84 -10.50 -1.93 11.52
CA SER A 84 -10.89 -0.71 12.20
C SER A 84 -9.72 -0.09 12.94
N VAL A 85 -9.50 1.19 12.76
CA VAL A 85 -8.48 1.97 13.46
C VAL A 85 -9.08 3.23 14.06
N PRO A 86 -8.66 3.65 15.26
CA PRO A 86 -9.08 4.92 15.82
C PRO A 86 -8.47 6.07 15.00
N TYR A 87 -9.28 7.07 14.69
CA TYR A 87 -8.88 8.26 13.98
C TYR A 87 -9.66 9.48 14.49
N ASN A 88 -8.98 10.39 15.16
CA ASN A 88 -9.60 11.46 15.94
C ASN A 88 -10.64 10.84 16.92
N GLU A 89 -11.80 11.27 17.06
CA GLU A 89 -12.83 10.71 17.96
C GLU A 89 -13.69 9.61 17.28
N GLU A 90 -13.30 9.17 16.09
CA GLU A 90 -14.06 8.21 15.28
C GLU A 90 -13.30 6.90 15.09
N THR A 91 -13.96 5.94 14.48
CA THR A 91 -13.36 4.68 14.02
C THR A 91 -13.53 4.58 12.51
N ILE A 92 -12.42 4.53 11.79
CA ILE A 92 -12.40 4.38 10.34
C ILE A 92 -11.72 3.08 9.93
N SER A 93 -11.85 2.68 8.67
CA SER A 93 -11.07 1.57 8.15
C SER A 93 -9.60 1.97 7.92
N LEU A 94 -8.70 0.99 7.98
CA LEU A 94 -7.29 1.22 7.67
C LEU A 94 -7.12 1.72 6.22
N LEU A 95 -7.98 1.28 5.30
CA LEU A 95 -8.01 1.79 3.93
C LEU A 95 -8.29 3.29 3.88
N GLU A 96 -9.33 3.75 4.57
CA GLU A 96 -9.65 5.18 4.66
C GLU A 96 -8.51 5.96 5.31
N PHE A 97 -7.92 5.41 6.36
CA PHE A 97 -6.77 6.00 7.02
C PHE A 97 -5.59 6.18 6.05
N ILE A 98 -5.24 5.14 5.29
CA ILE A 98 -4.15 5.20 4.30
C ILE A 98 -4.47 6.25 3.22
N LEU A 99 -5.70 6.27 2.71
CA LEU A 99 -6.10 7.23 1.68
C LEU A 99 -6.02 8.68 2.18
N LYS A 100 -6.53 8.96 3.39
CA LYS A 100 -6.45 10.30 4.01
C LYS A 100 -4.99 10.74 4.21
N ASN A 101 -4.14 9.86 4.73
CA ASN A 101 -2.72 10.19 4.92
C ASN A 101 -1.92 10.27 3.60
N SER A 102 -2.40 9.65 2.54
CA SER A 102 -1.77 9.74 1.22
C SER A 102 -2.13 11.04 0.48
N GLU A 103 -3.15 11.75 0.90
CA GLU A 103 -3.66 12.94 0.21
C GLU A 103 -2.59 14.03 0.04
N LYS A 104 -1.82 14.31 1.09
CA LYS A 104 -0.73 15.30 1.04
C LYS A 104 0.33 14.93 0.00
N ILE A 105 0.73 13.65 -0.05
CA ILE A 105 1.71 13.13 -1.02
C ILE A 105 1.14 13.24 -2.43
N VAL A 106 -0.07 12.78 -2.65
CA VAL A 106 -0.71 12.76 -3.97
C VAL A 106 -0.99 14.17 -4.48
N SER A 107 -1.30 15.12 -3.57
CA SER A 107 -1.54 16.51 -3.93
C SER A 107 -0.26 17.26 -4.31
N SER A 108 0.90 16.84 -3.80
CA SER A 108 2.18 17.50 -4.08
C SER A 108 2.76 17.21 -5.47
N VAL A 109 2.20 16.27 -6.21
CA VAL A 109 2.65 15.88 -7.56
C VAL A 109 1.56 16.12 -8.61
N SER A 110 1.96 16.37 -9.85
CA SER A 110 1.02 16.48 -10.98
C SER A 110 0.57 15.11 -11.48
N SER A 111 1.45 14.12 -11.46
CA SER A 111 1.19 12.74 -11.87
C SER A 111 2.15 11.80 -11.17
N GLY A 112 1.83 10.51 -11.15
CA GLY A 112 2.71 9.48 -10.61
C GLY A 112 1.96 8.33 -9.96
N VAL A 113 2.73 7.40 -9.39
CA VAL A 113 2.20 6.21 -8.73
C VAL A 113 2.71 6.16 -7.31
N LEU A 114 1.79 6.14 -6.34
CA LEU A 114 2.08 5.88 -4.95
C LEU A 114 1.81 4.41 -4.64
N ILE A 115 2.81 3.69 -4.16
CA ILE A 115 2.70 2.28 -3.77
C ILE A 115 2.76 2.20 -2.25
N CYS A 116 1.72 1.65 -1.64
CA CYS A 116 1.59 1.47 -0.19
C CYS A 116 1.37 -0.01 0.17
N CYS A 117 1.62 -0.35 1.42
CA CYS A 117 1.18 -1.61 2.02
C CYS A 117 0.01 -1.34 2.99
N SER A 118 -0.96 -2.24 3.03
CA SER A 118 -2.15 -2.09 3.89
C SER A 118 -1.89 -2.33 5.37
N ASP A 119 -0.69 -2.70 5.75
CA ASP A 119 -0.28 -2.93 7.15
C ASP A 119 0.82 -1.96 7.62
N ILE A 120 1.09 -0.93 6.83
CA ILE A 120 2.02 0.14 7.18
C ILE A 120 1.24 1.46 7.22
N VAL A 121 1.34 2.14 8.34
CA VAL A 121 0.75 3.45 8.56
C VAL A 121 1.86 4.50 8.57
N VAL A 122 1.79 5.44 7.65
CA VAL A 122 2.70 6.58 7.58
C VAL A 122 1.88 7.84 7.88
N ARG A 123 2.25 8.57 8.93
CA ARG A 123 1.70 9.91 9.18
C ARG A 123 2.52 10.92 8.40
N THR A 124 1.84 11.76 7.65
CA THR A 124 2.48 12.70 6.72
C THR A 124 2.27 14.16 7.10
N ASP A 125 1.58 14.41 8.21
CA ASP A 125 1.20 15.78 8.63
C ASP A 125 2.40 16.69 8.85
N ASP A 126 3.47 16.14 9.41
CA ASP A 126 4.66 16.87 9.84
C ASP A 126 5.80 16.88 8.80
N PHE A 127 5.57 16.39 7.59
CA PHE A 127 6.61 16.25 6.58
C PHE A 127 6.35 17.12 5.36
N ASP A 128 7.41 17.80 4.91
CA ASP A 128 7.48 18.36 3.56
C ASP A 128 8.17 17.35 2.64
N PHE A 129 7.47 16.94 1.59
CA PHE A 129 8.00 15.99 0.63
C PHE A 129 8.62 16.70 -0.55
N LEU A 130 9.91 16.49 -0.77
CA LEU A 130 10.53 16.78 -2.05
C LEU A 130 10.47 15.51 -2.90
N LEU A 131 9.41 15.37 -3.67
CA LEU A 131 9.22 14.25 -4.58
C LEU A 131 9.86 14.60 -5.93
N THR A 132 10.96 13.96 -6.22
CA THR A 132 11.60 14.00 -7.54
C THR A 132 11.19 12.74 -8.32
N ASP A 133 12.10 12.04 -8.94
CA ASP A 133 11.80 10.83 -9.72
C ASP A 133 11.22 9.68 -8.86
N ASN A 134 11.98 8.60 -8.67
CA ASN A 134 11.57 7.50 -7.82
C ASN A 134 11.98 7.78 -6.36
N THR A 135 10.99 7.95 -5.49
CA THR A 135 11.22 8.30 -4.08
C THR A 135 10.71 7.19 -3.17
N GLY A 136 11.55 6.70 -2.27
CA GLY A 136 11.18 5.76 -1.21
C GLY A 136 10.99 6.49 0.12
N ILE A 137 9.89 6.19 0.82
CA ILE A 137 9.64 6.66 2.18
C ILE A 137 10.17 5.61 3.15
N CYS A 138 11.15 5.96 3.96
CA CYS A 138 11.84 5.07 4.88
C CYS A 138 11.86 5.66 6.29
N VAL A 139 12.02 4.79 7.28
CA VAL A 139 12.30 5.18 8.66
C VAL A 139 13.70 4.71 9.04
N LYS A 140 14.42 5.52 9.81
CA LYS A 140 15.68 5.10 10.38
C LYS A 140 15.41 4.14 11.54
N ALA A 141 16.02 2.97 11.51
CA ALA A 141 15.83 1.93 12.52
C ALA A 141 17.19 1.38 13.00
N ASP A 142 17.20 0.80 14.19
CA ASP A 142 18.34 0.03 14.67
C ASP A 142 18.50 -1.30 13.91
N PHE A 143 19.65 -1.93 14.05
CA PHE A 143 19.98 -3.16 13.30
C PHE A 143 19.03 -4.32 13.65
N SER A 144 18.60 -4.45 14.91
CA SER A 144 17.72 -5.53 15.36
C SER A 144 16.33 -5.43 14.73
N THR A 145 15.81 -4.22 14.61
CA THR A 145 14.55 -3.94 13.93
C THR A 145 14.71 -4.10 12.42
N ALA A 146 15.76 -3.55 11.84
CA ALA A 146 16.01 -3.54 10.40
C ALA A 146 16.20 -4.96 9.83
N SER A 147 16.81 -5.88 10.57
CA SER A 147 17.04 -7.28 10.13
C SER A 147 15.75 -8.03 9.80
N ASN A 148 14.61 -7.63 10.35
CA ASN A 148 13.30 -8.23 10.11
C ASN A 148 12.53 -7.59 8.92
N HIS A 149 13.10 -6.57 8.29
CA HIS A 149 12.45 -5.79 7.24
C HIS A 149 13.33 -5.70 5.99
N GLY A 150 12.76 -5.14 4.91
CA GLY A 150 13.55 -4.68 3.78
C GLY A 150 14.30 -3.41 4.16
N VAL A 151 15.60 -3.36 3.88
CA VAL A 151 16.47 -2.24 4.23
C VAL A 151 16.99 -1.56 2.98
N MET A 152 16.78 -0.27 2.87
CA MET A 152 17.38 0.57 1.84
C MET A 152 18.73 1.08 2.34
N VAL A 153 19.79 0.78 1.63
CA VAL A 153 21.12 1.34 1.88
C VAL A 153 21.23 2.62 1.06
N CYS A 154 21.53 3.72 1.72
CA CYS A 154 21.60 5.03 1.08
C CYS A 154 22.98 5.66 1.23
N ASP A 155 23.37 6.46 0.25
CA ASP A 155 24.54 7.34 0.34
C ASP A 155 24.25 8.59 1.20
N ASP A 156 25.27 9.45 1.38
CA ASP A 156 25.17 10.69 2.16
C ASP A 156 24.16 11.72 1.58
N LYS A 157 23.70 11.48 0.34
CA LYS A 157 22.70 12.31 -0.34
C LYS A 157 21.31 11.64 -0.33
N PHE A 158 21.12 10.62 0.50
CA PHE A 158 19.89 9.82 0.59
C PHE A 158 19.49 9.14 -0.72
N ARG A 159 20.42 8.86 -1.62
CA ARG A 159 20.15 8.06 -2.81
C ARG A 159 20.35 6.60 -2.47
N MET A 160 19.38 5.78 -2.80
CA MET A 160 19.45 4.33 -2.60
C MET A 160 20.56 3.74 -3.47
N THR A 161 21.52 3.10 -2.84
CA THR A 161 22.66 2.41 -3.49
C THR A 161 22.46 0.90 -3.50
N ASP A 162 21.71 0.35 -2.54
CA ASP A 162 21.42 -1.06 -2.45
C ASP A 162 20.11 -1.32 -1.70
N TYR A 163 19.56 -2.53 -1.86
CA TYR A 163 18.38 -2.99 -1.15
C TYR A 163 18.62 -4.38 -0.57
N LEU A 164 18.62 -4.46 0.74
CA LEU A 164 18.78 -5.73 1.46
C LEU A 164 17.40 -6.27 1.84
N HIS A 165 17.04 -7.39 1.25
CA HIS A 165 15.87 -8.13 1.69
C HIS A 165 16.18 -8.87 2.99
N LYS A 166 15.14 -9.22 3.78
CA LYS A 166 15.29 -10.00 5.01
C LYS A 166 16.37 -11.05 4.85
N LYS A 167 17.42 -10.95 5.63
CA LYS A 167 18.35 -12.07 5.74
C LYS A 167 17.60 -13.20 6.45
N ASP A 168 17.61 -14.38 5.87
CA ASP A 168 17.26 -15.57 6.64
C ASP A 168 18.15 -15.58 7.88
N PRO A 169 17.59 -15.92 9.05
CA PRO A 169 18.28 -15.88 10.33
C PRO A 169 19.50 -16.79 10.34
#